data_1829ba9f3cebd8ebfcaebac6f25351c5
#
_entry.id   1829ba9f3cebd8ebfcaebac6f25351c5
#
_cell.length_a   1.000
_cell.length_b   1.000
_cell.length_c   1.000
_cell.angle_alpha   90.00
_cell.angle_beta   90.00
_cell.angle_gamma   90.00
#
_symmetry.space_group_name_H-M   'P 1'
#
loop_
_entity.id
_entity.type
_entity.pdbx_description
1 polymer ?
#
loop_
_entity_poly.entity_id
_entity_poly.type
_entity_poly.pdbx_seq_one_letter_code
_entity_poly.pdbx_strand_id
1 'polypeptide(L)'
;MKADTKYIEKTKLYEFTDEGNSCKILCPETPRYWYNYLWNENRYCAQVSQIGHGRSYYLSENSDMCMINQNDARYVYLRDEENGVCWNIGKGPMNTEVDEYNCVHNIGYSKLQSKAQDIKAAWRIFVPTEGLHEIWTVTL
;
A
#
# COMPACT_ATOMS: atom_id res chain seq x y z
N MET A 1 -27.51 -0.27 -2.88
CA MET A 1 -26.92 1.06 -2.63
C MET A 1 -26.17 1.47 -3.88
N LYS A 2 -26.68 2.38 -4.67
CA LYS A 2 -25.99 2.88 -5.88
C LYS A 2 -24.93 3.87 -5.37
N ALA A 3 -23.67 3.54 -5.55
CA ALA A 3 -22.58 4.48 -5.31
C ALA A 3 -22.80 5.71 -6.21
N ASP A 4 -22.74 6.88 -5.62
CA ASP A 4 -22.93 8.15 -6.31
C ASP A 4 -21.76 8.36 -7.30
N THR A 5 -21.99 7.97 -8.53
CA THR A 5 -21.04 8.07 -9.66
C THR A 5 -20.68 9.55 -9.98
N LYS A 6 -21.33 10.48 -9.36
CA LYS A 6 -21.18 11.93 -9.62
C LYS A 6 -19.92 12.57 -9.02
N TYR A 7 -19.27 11.90 -8.05
CA TYR A 7 -18.05 12.40 -7.39
C TYR A 7 -16.74 11.99 -8.08
N ILE A 8 -16.78 10.95 -8.92
CA ILE A 8 -15.56 10.37 -9.54
C ILE A 8 -15.12 11.19 -10.79
N GLU A 9 -15.99 11.95 -11.41
CA GLU A 9 -15.68 12.64 -12.67
C GLU A 9 -14.78 13.90 -12.55
N LYS A 10 -14.45 14.38 -11.34
CA LYS A 10 -13.68 15.63 -11.16
C LYS A 10 -12.36 15.51 -10.38
N THR A 11 -12.03 14.34 -9.82
CA THR A 11 -10.83 14.20 -9.00
C THR A 11 -9.80 13.35 -9.73
N LYS A 12 -8.64 13.91 -10.01
CA LYS A 12 -7.49 13.17 -10.52
C LYS A 12 -7.10 12.12 -9.48
N LEU A 13 -7.26 10.84 -9.80
CA LEU A 13 -6.99 9.74 -8.86
C LEU A 13 -5.51 9.35 -8.83
N TYR A 14 -4.79 9.57 -9.93
CA TYR A 14 -3.39 9.16 -10.07
C TYR A 14 -2.63 10.06 -11.04
N GLU A 15 -1.31 9.97 -10.98
CA GLU A 15 -0.38 10.54 -11.94
C GLU A 15 0.81 9.62 -12.14
N PHE A 16 1.38 9.62 -13.34
CA PHE A 16 2.66 8.99 -13.57
C PHE A 16 3.79 9.96 -13.26
N THR A 17 4.80 9.48 -12.58
CA THR A 17 5.98 10.23 -12.18
C THR A 17 7.23 9.43 -12.54
N ASP A 18 8.41 10.02 -12.36
CA ASP A 18 9.67 9.32 -12.61
C ASP A 18 9.74 8.76 -14.04
N GLU A 19 9.48 9.63 -15.04
CA GLU A 19 9.46 9.28 -16.47
C GLU A 19 8.54 8.10 -16.82
N GLY A 20 7.48 7.88 -16.01
CA GLY A 20 6.53 6.78 -16.18
C GLY A 20 6.86 5.51 -15.38
N ASN A 21 7.97 5.47 -14.66
CA ASN A 21 8.37 4.32 -13.84
C ASN A 21 7.59 4.20 -12.53
N SER A 22 6.85 5.24 -12.16
CA SER A 22 6.05 5.28 -10.94
C SER A 22 4.63 5.74 -11.22
N CYS A 23 3.66 5.08 -10.57
CA CYS A 23 2.27 5.50 -10.51
C CYS A 23 2.00 6.03 -9.11
N LYS A 24 1.78 7.34 -8.99
CA LYS A 24 1.38 7.98 -7.73
C LYS A 24 -0.13 8.06 -7.66
N ILE A 25 -0.72 7.41 -6.68
CA ILE A 25 -2.15 7.36 -6.40
C ILE A 25 -2.44 8.40 -5.32
N LEU A 26 -3.38 9.30 -5.57
CA LEU A 26 -3.60 10.52 -4.79
C LEU A 26 -4.68 10.37 -3.71
N CYS A 27 -5.44 9.28 -3.74
CA CYS A 27 -6.45 9.00 -2.72
C CYS A 27 -6.53 7.49 -2.44
N PRO A 28 -6.89 7.09 -1.20
CA PRO A 28 -7.02 5.68 -0.86
C PRO A 28 -8.28 5.03 -1.45
N GLU A 29 -9.34 5.82 -1.69
CA GLU A 29 -10.61 5.36 -2.25
C GLU A 29 -10.54 5.34 -3.78
N THR A 30 -10.09 4.21 -4.33
CA THR A 30 -10.14 3.94 -5.76
C THR A 30 -11.34 3.03 -6.08
N PRO A 31 -11.87 3.00 -7.32
CA PRO A 31 -13.02 2.14 -7.68
C PRO A 31 -12.79 0.64 -7.40
N ARG A 32 -11.55 0.21 -7.34
CA ARG A 32 -11.07 -1.12 -6.96
C ARG A 32 -9.64 -1.00 -6.47
N TYR A 33 -9.11 -2.03 -5.82
CA TYR A 33 -7.71 -2.05 -5.43
C TYR A 33 -6.80 -2.06 -6.65
N TRP A 34 -5.81 -1.17 -6.66
CA TRP A 34 -4.76 -1.11 -7.66
C TRP A 34 -3.51 -1.69 -7.07
N TYR A 35 -3.15 -2.89 -7.54
CA TYR A 35 -2.05 -3.66 -6.99
C TYR A 35 -0.74 -3.41 -7.73
N ASN A 36 0.33 -3.28 -6.97
CA ASN A 36 1.69 -3.51 -7.41
C ASN A 36 2.09 -4.95 -7.08
N TYR A 37 2.85 -5.59 -7.95
CA TYR A 37 3.33 -6.95 -7.78
C TYR A 37 4.86 -6.92 -7.72
N LEU A 38 5.41 -7.12 -6.53
CA LEU A 38 6.84 -7.10 -6.26
C LEU A 38 7.36 -8.54 -6.24
N TRP A 39 8.22 -8.89 -7.18
CA TRP A 39 8.77 -10.23 -7.36
C TRP A 39 10.27 -10.25 -7.14
N ASN A 40 10.80 -11.45 -6.79
CA ASN A 40 12.23 -11.74 -6.78
C ASN A 40 12.58 -13.04 -7.50
N GLU A 41 13.89 -13.35 -7.57
CA GLU A 41 14.40 -14.55 -8.22
C GLU A 41 13.97 -15.86 -7.55
N ASN A 42 13.68 -15.84 -6.25
CA ASN A 42 13.15 -16.98 -5.49
C ASN A 42 11.64 -17.19 -5.69
N ARG A 43 11.04 -16.53 -6.69
CA ARG A 43 9.62 -16.62 -7.01
C ARG A 43 8.71 -16.19 -5.85
N TYR A 44 9.20 -15.34 -4.94
CA TYR A 44 8.38 -14.68 -3.95
C TYR A 44 7.66 -13.50 -4.56
N CYS A 45 6.38 -13.33 -4.22
CA CYS A 45 5.57 -12.20 -4.64
C CYS A 45 4.90 -11.54 -3.44
N ALA A 46 4.98 -10.22 -3.38
CA ALA A 46 4.13 -9.38 -2.56
C ALA A 46 3.18 -8.57 -3.45
N GLN A 47 1.87 -8.81 -3.35
CA GLN A 47 0.85 -7.94 -3.91
C GLN A 47 0.61 -6.81 -2.93
N VAL A 48 0.72 -5.57 -3.38
CA VAL A 48 0.53 -4.38 -2.54
C VAL A 48 -0.44 -3.44 -3.20
N SER A 49 -1.60 -3.22 -2.59
CA SER A 49 -2.59 -2.25 -3.07
C SER A 49 -2.24 -0.83 -2.65
N GLN A 50 -2.95 0.16 -3.17
CA GLN A 50 -2.80 1.55 -2.78
C GLN A 50 -2.99 1.80 -1.28
N ILE A 51 -3.67 0.93 -0.54
CA ILE A 51 -3.83 1.02 0.93
C ILE A 51 -2.97 0.01 1.71
N GLY A 52 -2.00 -0.64 1.04
CA GLY A 52 -1.08 -1.61 1.65
C GLY A 52 -1.61 -3.03 1.75
N HIS A 53 -2.87 -3.28 1.43
CA HIS A 53 -3.46 -4.62 1.43
C HIS A 53 -2.90 -5.48 0.29
N GLY A 54 -3.04 -6.78 0.41
CA GLY A 54 -2.66 -7.75 -0.61
C GLY A 54 -1.99 -8.97 -0.01
N ARG A 55 -1.75 -9.96 -0.84
CA ARG A 55 -1.24 -11.28 -0.45
C ARG A 55 0.26 -11.35 -0.61
N SER A 56 0.87 -12.27 0.14
CA SER A 56 2.26 -12.68 -0.08
C SER A 56 2.31 -14.17 -0.29
N TYR A 57 3.03 -14.61 -1.29
CA TYR A 57 3.18 -16.02 -1.63
C TYR A 57 4.50 -16.26 -2.38
N TYR A 58 4.88 -17.51 -2.48
CA TYR A 58 5.94 -17.93 -3.39
C TYR A 58 5.46 -19.10 -4.25
N LEU A 59 6.10 -19.31 -5.38
CA LEU A 59 5.87 -20.48 -6.23
C LEU A 59 6.91 -21.54 -5.90
N SER A 60 6.46 -22.76 -5.57
CA SER A 60 7.32 -23.93 -5.38
C SER A 60 8.05 -24.31 -6.70
N GLU A 61 8.93 -25.26 -6.64
CA GLU A 61 9.60 -25.82 -7.83
C GLU A 61 8.60 -26.37 -8.87
N ASN A 62 7.49 -26.92 -8.39
CA ASN A 62 6.41 -27.43 -9.23
C ASN A 62 5.41 -26.35 -9.67
N SER A 63 5.69 -25.07 -9.35
CA SER A 63 4.82 -23.92 -9.61
C SER A 63 3.52 -23.90 -8.81
N ASP A 64 3.46 -24.64 -7.70
CA ASP A 64 2.35 -24.54 -6.74
C ASP A 64 2.46 -23.23 -5.97
N MET A 65 1.33 -22.55 -5.79
CA MET A 65 1.26 -21.32 -5.02
C MET A 65 1.24 -21.61 -3.52
N CYS A 66 2.31 -21.26 -2.82
CA CYS A 66 2.45 -21.41 -1.38
C CYS A 66 2.19 -20.06 -0.69
N MET A 67 1.05 -19.94 -0.03
CA MET A 67 0.64 -18.70 0.63
C MET A 67 1.43 -18.47 1.93
N ILE A 68 1.94 -17.26 2.10
CA ILE A 68 2.58 -16.77 3.33
C ILE A 68 1.59 -15.88 4.10
N ASN A 69 0.98 -14.92 3.41
CA ASN A 69 -0.09 -14.08 3.95
C ASN A 69 -1.35 -14.23 3.09
N GLN A 70 -2.39 -14.83 3.66
CA GLN A 70 -3.67 -15.09 2.98
C GLN A 70 -4.71 -13.99 3.22
N ASN A 71 -4.57 -13.22 4.30
CA ASN A 71 -5.66 -12.40 4.84
C ASN A 71 -5.73 -10.99 4.25
N ASP A 72 -5.00 -10.71 3.17
CA ASP A 72 -4.93 -9.38 2.54
C ASP A 72 -4.55 -8.25 3.53
N ALA A 73 -4.03 -8.60 4.70
CA ALA A 73 -3.88 -7.70 5.83
C ALA A 73 -2.40 -7.33 6.06
N ARG A 74 -2.06 -6.10 5.71
CA ARG A 74 -0.83 -5.43 6.17
C ARG A 74 -1.25 -4.11 6.79
N TYR A 75 -0.87 -3.89 8.04
CA TYR A 75 -1.22 -2.69 8.77
C TYR A 75 -0.02 -2.12 9.50
N VAL A 76 0.13 -0.80 9.45
CA VAL A 76 1.07 -0.05 10.30
C VAL A 76 0.25 1.01 11.03
N TYR A 77 -0.04 0.72 12.29
CA TYR A 77 -0.78 1.63 13.15
C TYR A 77 0.18 2.61 13.85
N LEU A 78 -0.23 3.85 13.87
CA LEU A 78 0.41 4.91 14.64
C LEU A 78 -0.58 5.43 15.67
N ARG A 79 -0.07 5.82 16.81
CA ARG A 79 -0.84 6.46 17.86
C ARG A 79 -0.09 7.69 18.36
N ASP A 80 -0.78 8.80 18.37
CA ASP A 80 -0.32 10.00 19.04
C ASP A 80 -0.63 9.86 20.54
N GLU A 81 0.41 9.82 21.37
CA GLU A 81 0.27 9.64 22.81
C GLU A 81 -0.24 10.91 23.53
N GLU A 82 -0.14 12.08 22.90
CA GLU A 82 -0.60 13.33 23.50
C GLU A 82 -2.14 13.46 23.45
N ASN A 83 -2.76 13.04 22.37
CA ASN A 83 -4.22 13.18 22.16
C ASN A 83 -4.95 11.84 21.99
N GLY A 84 -4.22 10.71 21.93
CA GLY A 84 -4.78 9.37 21.80
C GLY A 84 -5.31 9.03 20.41
N VAL A 85 -5.11 9.89 19.41
CA VAL A 85 -5.54 9.61 18.01
C VAL A 85 -4.72 8.48 17.44
N CYS A 86 -5.42 7.51 16.86
CA CYS A 86 -4.79 6.35 16.24
C CYS A 86 -5.22 6.23 14.77
N TRP A 87 -4.26 5.97 13.88
CA TRP A 87 -4.53 5.76 12.46
C TRP A 87 -3.64 4.67 11.87
N ASN A 88 -4.00 4.17 10.69
CA ASN A 88 -3.16 3.31 9.88
C ASN A 88 -2.58 4.12 8.71
N ILE A 89 -1.31 3.97 8.40
CA ILE A 89 -0.67 4.69 7.27
C ILE A 89 -1.40 4.39 5.96
N GLY A 90 -1.88 3.13 5.77
CA GLY A 90 -2.66 2.71 4.61
C GLY A 90 -4.16 3.04 4.67
N LYS A 91 -4.64 3.75 5.69
CA LYS A 91 -6.01 4.17 5.99
C LYS A 91 -6.91 3.09 6.61
N GLY A 92 -7.19 1.99 5.95
CA GLY A 92 -8.04 0.93 6.53
C GLY A 92 -7.33 0.12 7.63
N PRO A 93 -8.03 -0.59 8.54
CA PRO A 93 -9.48 -0.62 8.70
C PRO A 93 -10.05 0.49 9.60
N MET A 94 -9.23 1.30 10.25
CA MET A 94 -9.69 2.28 11.25
C MET A 94 -10.49 3.44 10.65
N ASN A 95 -10.32 3.74 9.37
CA ASN A 95 -10.98 4.84 8.66
C ASN A 95 -10.80 6.22 9.31
N THR A 96 -9.78 6.40 10.16
CA THR A 96 -9.42 7.71 10.69
C THR A 96 -9.09 8.65 9.54
N GLU A 97 -9.68 9.83 9.53
CA GLU A 97 -9.36 10.84 8.53
C GLU A 97 -7.90 11.28 8.69
N VAL A 98 -7.23 11.44 7.56
CA VAL A 98 -5.85 11.93 7.48
C VAL A 98 -5.84 13.19 6.62
N ASP A 99 -4.96 14.13 6.96
CA ASP A 99 -4.86 15.43 6.27
C ASP A 99 -4.30 15.28 4.85
N GLU A 100 -3.34 14.35 4.68
CA GLU A 100 -2.71 14.05 3.41
C GLU A 100 -2.59 12.54 3.22
N TYR A 101 -2.74 12.10 1.98
CA TYR A 101 -2.52 10.70 1.60
C TYR A 101 -1.96 10.59 0.19
N ASN A 102 -1.00 9.70 -0.02
CA ASN A 102 -0.64 9.19 -1.34
C ASN A 102 0.00 7.80 -1.24
N CYS A 103 -0.08 7.07 -2.34
CA CYS A 103 0.65 5.82 -2.53
C CYS A 103 1.43 5.89 -3.83
N VAL A 104 2.69 5.52 -3.81
CA VAL A 104 3.54 5.41 -5.00
C VAL A 104 3.83 3.95 -5.26
N HIS A 105 3.35 3.43 -6.38
CA HIS A 105 3.76 2.15 -6.93
C HIS A 105 4.89 2.35 -7.94
N ASN A 106 6.05 1.84 -7.60
CA ASN A 106 7.24 1.83 -8.45
C ASN A 106 7.59 0.37 -8.81
N ILE A 107 8.44 0.16 -9.80
CA ILE A 107 8.86 -1.18 -10.23
C ILE A 107 9.46 -2.00 -9.09
N GLY A 108 10.24 -1.39 -8.18
CA GLY A 108 10.94 -2.08 -7.10
C GLY A 108 10.31 -1.92 -5.71
N TYR A 109 9.27 -1.12 -5.54
CA TYR A 109 8.65 -0.88 -4.22
C TYR A 109 7.25 -0.30 -4.32
N SER A 110 6.53 -0.37 -3.22
CA SER A 110 5.35 0.44 -2.96
C SER A 110 5.60 1.31 -1.73
N LYS A 111 5.24 2.59 -1.78
CA LYS A 111 5.40 3.54 -0.68
C LYS A 111 4.10 4.26 -0.40
N LEU A 112 3.54 4.04 0.77
CA LEU A 112 2.37 4.73 1.28
C LEU A 112 2.82 5.87 2.18
N GLN A 113 2.14 7.01 2.08
CA GLN A 113 2.40 8.18 2.91
C GLN A 113 1.09 8.76 3.40
N SER A 114 1.04 9.11 4.66
CA SER A 114 -0.08 9.83 5.25
C SER A 114 0.40 10.88 6.23
N LYS A 115 -0.41 11.91 6.43
CA LYS A 115 -0.21 12.92 7.47
C LYS A 115 -1.47 12.99 8.32
N ALA A 116 -1.32 12.90 9.62
CA ALA A 116 -2.38 13.13 10.60
C ALA A 116 -1.77 13.77 11.84
N GLN A 117 -2.49 14.71 12.46
CA GLN A 117 -2.07 15.40 13.68
C GLN A 117 -0.64 16.00 13.58
N ASP A 118 -0.31 16.59 12.43
CA ASP A 118 1.02 17.12 12.09
C ASP A 118 2.16 16.09 12.00
N ILE A 119 1.88 14.80 12.24
CA ILE A 119 2.83 13.71 12.07
C ILE A 119 2.74 13.19 10.64
N LYS A 120 3.86 13.25 9.92
CA LYS A 120 3.98 12.72 8.56
C LYS A 120 4.65 11.37 8.60
N ALA A 121 3.95 10.33 8.14
CA ALA A 121 4.44 8.97 8.15
C ALA A 121 4.59 8.42 6.73
N ALA A 122 5.62 7.62 6.52
CA ALA A 122 5.85 6.89 5.28
C ALA A 122 6.12 5.41 5.57
N TRP A 123 5.44 4.53 4.83
CA TRP A 123 5.62 3.09 4.88
C TRP A 123 6.01 2.59 3.50
N ARG A 124 7.24 2.12 3.36
CA ARG A 124 7.77 1.53 2.14
C ARG A 124 7.81 0.02 2.29
N ILE A 125 7.29 -0.69 1.28
CA ILE A 125 7.28 -2.14 1.15
C ILE A 125 8.10 -2.49 -0.09
N PHE A 126 9.05 -3.40 0.04
CA PHE A 126 9.80 -3.94 -1.09
C PHE A 126 10.17 -5.39 -0.86
N VAL A 127 10.45 -6.10 -1.95
CA VAL A 127 10.91 -7.48 -1.94
C VAL A 127 12.39 -7.46 -2.30
N PRO A 128 13.30 -8.00 -1.45
CA PRO A 128 14.71 -8.11 -1.78
C PRO A 128 14.92 -9.11 -2.91
N THR A 129 16.08 -9.05 -3.56
CA THR A 129 16.43 -9.93 -4.69
C THR A 129 16.42 -11.40 -4.32
N GLU A 130 16.70 -11.72 -3.06
CA GLU A 130 16.75 -13.09 -2.55
C GLU A 130 15.85 -13.28 -1.32
N GLY A 131 15.52 -14.54 -1.03
CA GLY A 131 14.72 -14.95 0.12
C GLY A 131 13.22 -14.94 -0.15
N LEU A 132 12.45 -15.44 0.81
CA LEU A 132 10.99 -15.59 0.75
C LEU A 132 10.33 -14.62 1.75
N HIS A 133 10.64 -13.32 1.63
CA HIS A 133 10.14 -12.29 2.54
C HIS A 133 10.03 -10.93 1.85
N GLU A 134 9.28 -10.05 2.46
CA GLU A 134 9.21 -8.63 2.14
C GLU A 134 9.78 -7.80 3.29
N ILE A 135 10.29 -6.63 3.02
CA ILE A 135 10.83 -5.70 4.01
C ILE A 135 9.94 -4.46 4.07
N TRP A 136 9.63 -4.06 5.28
CA TRP A 136 8.89 -2.83 5.57
C TRP A 136 9.79 -1.84 6.28
N THR A 137 9.87 -0.64 5.74
CA THR A 137 10.50 0.50 6.40
C THR A 137 9.44 1.54 6.73
N VAL A 138 9.44 1.99 7.97
CA VAL A 138 8.56 3.07 8.43
C VAL A 138 9.42 4.25 8.84
N THR A 139 9.01 5.44 8.38
CA THR A 139 9.67 6.72 8.71
C THR A 139 8.61 7.69 9.21
N LEU A 140 8.90 8.42 10.27
CA LEU A 140 8.11 9.50 10.83
C LEU A 140 8.82 10.84 10.62
#